data_8ac7c368e2e8b9b65608660ac64245ca
#
_entry.id   8ac7c368e2e8b9b65608660ac64245ca
#
_cell.length_a   1.000
_cell.length_b   1.000
_cell.length_c   1.000
_cell.angle_alpha   90.00
_cell.angle_beta   90.00
_cell.angle_gamma   90.00
#
_symmetry.space_group_name_H-M   'P 1'
#
loop_
_entity.id
_entity.type
_entity.pdbx_description
1 polymer ?
#
loop_
_entity_poly.entity_id
_entity_poly.type
_entity_poly.pdbx_seq_one_letter_code
_entity_poly.pdbx_strand_id
1 'polypeptide(L)'
;MKSKYIFFAVSLFAALSTNAQETYENAKLAGEDLNGTARYVGMGGAMEALGADISTIGSNPAGIGLFRHSNVSLSAGLLMQSDGKEFSNGKKTNLSFDQIGGVYTTRTGQKSFLNFGFNYHKSKNFDYILNAAGSLNGSSQNKQSYIKGILGDENSGGFFVRKDNNGKNVGYVDATPPLPSTPPKVAYTWSQIDDLYWNSLIPGSTGTYNYEKATGYTLDRAHTGYIGNYDFAVSGNLNDRVYLGLTFGMKDVNYKGYSEYRENFNNAGGVLVRDERKVTGSGFDITAGVIVRPVAESPFRIGAYVKSPTWYDLTTSNVTRLVYVSGTTSPEKGIGNSYDFKMWTPWKFGFSLGHTIGNNIALGATYEYENYANINSRVNNGGYYDYYYDQYYESSIPDKNMNAHTKEVLKGVSTLKLGVEYKPVSNVALRMGYNYVGAKYANDGQKDPGLASLGTTYSSTTDYTNWGEINRFTLGVGYQVKKFNIDLAYQYSAQKGSFAPFSNVKDITYTSGTTKITESNIASNTDVKNNRSQLLLTLGYRF
;
A
#
# COMPACT_ATOMS: atom_id res chain seq x y z
N MET A 1 20.36 30.34 -28.16
CA MET A 1 18.93 30.59 -28.43
C MET A 1 18.12 29.29 -28.41
N LYS A 2 18.23 28.45 -27.38
CA LYS A 2 17.44 27.20 -27.25
C LYS A 2 16.83 27.00 -25.84
N SER A 3 17.04 27.97 -24.93
CA SER A 3 16.54 27.88 -23.55
C SER A 3 15.11 28.40 -23.34
N LYS A 4 14.50 29.05 -24.32
CA LYS A 4 13.17 29.68 -24.19
C LYS A 4 12.00 28.74 -24.51
N TYR A 5 12.27 27.61 -25.18
CA TYR A 5 11.20 26.67 -25.57
C TYR A 5 10.87 25.61 -24.50
N ILE A 6 11.81 25.34 -23.59
CA ILE A 6 11.63 24.38 -22.49
C ILE A 6 10.67 24.93 -21.42
N PHE A 7 10.70 26.23 -21.17
CA PHE A 7 9.78 26.89 -20.23
C PHE A 7 8.32 26.94 -20.74
N PHE A 8 8.11 26.88 -22.05
CA PHE A 8 6.77 26.94 -22.64
C PHE A 8 6.07 25.56 -22.66
N ALA A 9 6.82 24.47 -22.70
CA ALA A 9 6.28 23.12 -22.61
C ALA A 9 5.80 22.77 -21.19
N VAL A 10 6.51 23.23 -20.15
CA VAL A 10 6.12 23.04 -18.75
C VAL A 10 4.88 23.87 -18.37
N SER A 11 4.71 25.06 -18.96
CA SER A 11 3.54 25.91 -18.67
C SER A 11 2.25 25.52 -19.41
N LEU A 12 2.33 24.73 -20.47
CA LEU A 12 1.15 24.24 -21.18
C LEU A 12 0.53 23.00 -20.51
N PHE A 13 1.31 22.28 -19.69
CA PHE A 13 0.80 21.16 -18.89
C PHE A 13 0.09 21.60 -17.60
N ALA A 14 0.28 22.81 -17.14
CA ALA A 14 -0.38 23.34 -15.94
C ALA A 14 -1.90 23.63 -16.11
N ALA A 15 -2.46 23.48 -17.32
CA ALA A 15 -3.87 23.76 -17.57
C ALA A 15 -4.78 22.52 -17.65
N LEU A 16 -4.22 21.30 -17.53
CA LEU A 16 -5.00 20.04 -17.46
C LEU A 16 -4.64 19.31 -16.17
N SER A 17 -5.23 19.72 -15.07
CA SER A 17 -5.06 19.09 -13.74
C SER A 17 -5.75 17.73 -13.68
N THR A 18 -5.23 16.75 -14.40
CA THR A 18 -5.73 15.37 -14.37
C THR A 18 -4.63 14.47 -13.81
N ASN A 19 -4.71 14.09 -12.54
CA ASN A 19 -3.65 13.38 -11.84
C ASN A 19 -4.11 12.01 -11.34
N ALA A 20 -3.30 10.97 -11.55
CA ALA A 20 -3.50 9.61 -11.03
C ALA A 20 -2.22 9.12 -10.36
N GLN A 21 -2.36 8.16 -9.43
CA GLN A 21 -1.24 7.51 -8.75
C GLN A 21 -0.93 6.16 -9.38
N GLU A 22 0.32 5.72 -9.26
CA GLU A 22 0.84 4.49 -9.85
C GLU A 22 0.39 3.24 -9.05
N THR A 23 0.21 2.08 -9.73
CA THR A 23 -0.32 0.82 -9.17
C THR A 23 0.39 0.36 -7.90
N TYR A 24 1.74 0.37 -7.87
CA TYR A 24 2.52 -0.10 -6.70
C TYR A 24 2.38 0.84 -5.50
N GLU A 25 2.26 2.14 -5.74
CA GLU A 25 2.00 3.12 -4.70
C GLU A 25 0.58 2.96 -4.13
N ASN A 26 -0.42 2.76 -4.99
CA ASN A 26 -1.80 2.49 -4.58
C ASN A 26 -1.92 1.21 -3.76
N ALA A 27 -1.26 0.14 -4.18
CA ALA A 27 -1.24 -1.14 -3.46
C ALA A 27 -0.61 -1.02 -2.07
N LYS A 28 0.35 -0.09 -1.89
CA LYS A 28 0.94 0.21 -0.59
C LYS A 28 -0.06 0.86 0.36
N LEU A 29 -0.86 1.81 -0.14
CA LEU A 29 -1.84 2.57 0.65
C LEU A 29 -3.10 1.77 0.99
N ALA A 30 -3.52 0.85 0.11
CA ALA A 30 -4.77 0.11 0.28
C ALA A 30 -4.74 -0.98 1.37
N GLY A 31 -3.56 -1.47 1.78
CA GLY A 31 -3.45 -2.58 2.75
C GLY A 31 -3.60 -2.15 4.21
N GLU A 32 -4.09 -3.05 5.05
CA GLU A 32 -4.21 -2.87 6.50
C GLU A 32 -3.26 -3.82 7.25
N ASP A 33 -2.78 -3.41 8.43
CA ASP A 33 -1.98 -4.24 9.34
C ASP A 33 -2.88 -4.81 10.46
N LEU A 34 -2.47 -5.92 11.08
CA LEU A 34 -3.12 -6.41 12.29
C LEU A 34 -2.71 -5.50 13.46
N ASN A 35 -3.64 -4.69 13.96
CA ASN A 35 -3.44 -3.76 15.07
C ASN A 35 -4.76 -3.51 15.83
N GLY A 36 -4.68 -2.89 17.00
CA GLY A 36 -5.82 -2.59 17.85
C GLY A 36 -5.51 -2.78 19.33
N THR A 37 -6.39 -3.45 20.08
CA THR A 37 -6.11 -3.86 21.47
C THR A 37 -5.15 -5.04 21.52
N ALA A 38 -4.37 -5.16 22.59
CA ALA A 38 -3.48 -6.31 22.80
C ALA A 38 -4.27 -7.63 22.88
N ARG A 39 -5.52 -7.61 23.33
CA ARG A 39 -6.40 -8.78 23.30
C ARG A 39 -6.71 -9.21 21.86
N TYR A 40 -7.09 -8.27 21.00
CA TYR A 40 -7.39 -8.52 19.60
C TYR A 40 -6.16 -9.04 18.84
N VAL A 41 -5.02 -8.37 19.00
CA VAL A 41 -3.75 -8.77 18.38
C VAL A 41 -3.29 -10.14 18.88
N GLY A 42 -3.36 -10.39 20.20
CA GLY A 42 -3.00 -11.68 20.81
C GLY A 42 -3.83 -12.86 20.31
N MET A 43 -5.05 -12.61 19.82
CA MET A 43 -5.94 -13.57 19.16
C MET A 43 -5.73 -13.67 17.64
N GLY A 44 -4.66 -13.10 17.08
CA GLY A 44 -4.43 -13.06 15.64
C GLY A 44 -5.48 -12.25 14.86
N GLY A 45 -6.29 -11.44 15.54
CA GLY A 45 -7.43 -10.72 14.98
C GLY A 45 -8.69 -11.57 14.78
N ALA A 46 -8.75 -12.80 15.29
CA ALA A 46 -9.87 -13.71 15.07
C ALA A 46 -11.02 -13.50 16.09
N MET A 47 -11.52 -12.27 16.19
CA MET A 47 -12.53 -11.89 17.18
C MET A 47 -13.86 -11.42 16.58
N GLU A 48 -14.02 -11.46 15.27
CA GLU A 48 -15.16 -10.88 14.56
C GLU A 48 -16.52 -11.55 14.91
N ALA A 49 -16.53 -12.85 15.28
CA ALA A 49 -17.73 -13.53 15.80
C ALA A 49 -17.73 -13.65 17.33
N LEU A 50 -16.56 -13.58 17.98
CA LEU A 50 -16.46 -13.59 19.44
C LEU A 50 -16.93 -12.25 20.03
N GLY A 51 -16.56 -11.13 19.39
CA GLY A 51 -16.91 -9.78 19.80
C GLY A 51 -16.41 -9.37 21.18
N ALA A 52 -17.04 -8.38 21.77
CA ALA A 52 -16.68 -7.78 23.06
C ALA A 52 -15.19 -7.32 23.11
N ASP A 53 -14.71 -6.82 21.99
CA ASP A 53 -13.46 -6.09 21.86
C ASP A 53 -13.68 -4.91 20.92
N ILE A 54 -13.19 -3.74 21.29
CA ILE A 54 -13.44 -2.50 20.54
C ILE A 54 -12.78 -2.54 19.15
N SER A 55 -11.71 -3.32 18.97
CA SER A 55 -11.02 -3.44 17.68
C SER A 55 -11.90 -4.11 16.60
N THR A 56 -12.99 -4.80 16.96
CA THR A 56 -13.94 -5.35 16.00
C THR A 56 -14.77 -4.27 15.29
N ILE A 57 -14.76 -3.04 15.77
CA ILE A 57 -15.51 -1.91 15.20
C ILE A 57 -15.21 -1.68 13.72
N GLY A 58 -13.94 -1.81 13.30
CA GLY A 58 -13.48 -1.60 11.91
C GLY A 58 -13.60 -2.82 11.01
N SER A 59 -13.89 -4.02 11.56
CA SER A 59 -14.07 -5.26 10.81
C SER A 59 -15.53 -5.74 10.87
N ASN A 60 -15.98 -6.32 11.99
CA ASN A 60 -17.38 -6.69 12.18
C ASN A 60 -18.00 -5.88 13.32
N PRO A 61 -18.69 -4.75 13.02
CA PRO A 61 -19.26 -3.87 14.05
C PRO A 61 -20.35 -4.54 14.90
N ALA A 62 -20.94 -5.64 14.46
CA ALA A 62 -21.86 -6.42 15.30
C ALA A 62 -21.17 -6.96 16.58
N GLY A 63 -19.81 -7.09 16.56
CA GLY A 63 -19.01 -7.48 17.71
C GLY A 63 -19.12 -6.49 18.89
N ILE A 64 -19.35 -5.19 18.60
CA ILE A 64 -19.62 -4.18 19.62
C ILE A 64 -20.92 -4.46 20.36
N GLY A 65 -21.91 -5.08 19.72
CA GLY A 65 -23.18 -5.49 20.32
C GLY A 65 -23.07 -6.53 21.44
N LEU A 66 -21.90 -7.14 21.60
CA LEU A 66 -21.63 -8.09 22.68
C LEU A 66 -21.18 -7.45 23.99
N PHE A 67 -20.93 -6.15 24.02
CA PHE A 67 -20.67 -5.43 25.26
C PHE A 67 -21.94 -5.38 26.12
N ARG A 68 -21.77 -5.60 27.42
CA ARG A 68 -22.81 -5.54 28.46
C ARG A 68 -22.57 -4.40 29.44
N HIS A 69 -21.41 -3.80 29.39
CA HIS A 69 -20.95 -2.70 30.21
C HIS A 69 -20.18 -1.73 29.33
N SER A 70 -20.26 -0.46 29.66
CA SER A 70 -19.44 0.56 29.01
C SER A 70 -17.96 0.30 29.29
N ASN A 71 -17.12 0.57 28.32
CA ASN A 71 -15.69 0.27 28.37
C ASN A 71 -14.90 1.37 27.67
N VAL A 72 -13.71 1.65 28.16
CA VAL A 72 -12.69 2.46 27.48
C VAL A 72 -11.39 1.71 27.47
N SER A 73 -10.58 1.91 26.42
CA SER A 73 -9.26 1.30 26.29
C SER A 73 -8.27 2.22 25.59
N LEU A 74 -7.00 2.00 25.92
CA LEU A 74 -5.85 2.71 25.36
C LEU A 74 -4.75 1.70 25.08
N SER A 75 -4.14 1.75 23.88
CA SER A 75 -3.05 0.85 23.50
C SER A 75 -1.86 1.62 22.95
N ALA A 76 -0.67 1.22 23.38
CA ALA A 76 0.60 1.71 22.86
C ALA A 76 1.56 0.53 22.68
N GLY A 77 2.46 0.63 21.71
CA GLY A 77 3.34 -0.46 21.35
C GLY A 77 4.75 -0.03 20.95
N LEU A 78 5.57 -1.03 20.79
CA LEU A 78 6.93 -0.94 20.26
C LEU A 78 7.02 -1.81 19.02
N LEU A 79 7.28 -1.18 17.87
CA LEU A 79 7.50 -1.86 16.61
C LEU A 79 8.99 -2.00 16.36
N MET A 80 9.45 -3.22 16.06
CA MET A 80 10.85 -3.55 15.82
C MET A 80 10.99 -4.29 14.49
N GLN A 81 11.92 -3.87 13.64
CA GLN A 81 12.30 -4.59 12.43
C GLN A 81 13.59 -5.39 12.68
N SER A 82 13.60 -6.69 12.32
CA SER A 82 14.77 -7.55 12.54
C SER A 82 15.76 -7.52 11.37
N ASP A 83 15.27 -7.34 10.16
CA ASP A 83 16.07 -7.18 8.94
C ASP A 83 16.34 -5.69 8.63
N GLY A 84 17.15 -5.44 7.60
CA GLY A 84 17.53 -4.10 7.18
C GLY A 84 18.59 -3.44 8.07
N LYS A 85 19.18 -2.36 7.55
CA LYS A 85 20.10 -1.47 8.25
C LYS A 85 19.44 -0.12 8.41
N GLU A 86 19.63 0.53 9.55
CA GLU A 86 19.12 1.90 9.76
C GLU A 86 19.63 2.83 8.67
N PHE A 87 18.74 3.66 8.18
CA PHE A 87 19.01 4.54 7.05
C PHE A 87 18.22 5.84 7.17
N SER A 88 18.90 6.99 7.04
CA SER A 88 18.26 8.31 7.13
C SER A 88 17.43 8.45 8.41
N ASN A 89 16.15 8.78 8.28
CA ASN A 89 15.21 8.92 9.39
C ASN A 89 14.54 7.59 9.80
N GLY A 90 14.81 6.49 9.06
CA GLY A 90 14.28 5.17 9.37
C GLY A 90 15.04 4.53 10.53
N LYS A 91 14.31 4.18 11.59
CA LYS A 91 14.83 3.45 12.74
C LYS A 91 14.26 2.05 12.76
N LYS A 92 15.04 1.09 13.24
CA LYS A 92 14.58 -0.31 13.39
C LYS A 92 13.59 -0.47 14.54
N THR A 93 13.59 0.44 15.50
CA THR A 93 12.73 0.41 16.69
C THR A 93 11.98 1.72 16.82
N ASN A 94 10.64 1.64 16.83
CA ASN A 94 9.76 2.81 16.88
C ASN A 94 8.67 2.62 17.91
N LEU A 95 8.45 3.64 18.76
CA LEU A 95 7.27 3.71 19.62
C LEU A 95 6.03 4.03 18.79
N SER A 96 4.92 3.38 19.10
CA SER A 96 3.66 3.57 18.42
C SER A 96 2.52 3.79 19.40
N PHE A 97 1.73 4.83 19.16
CA PHE A 97 0.41 4.97 19.75
C PHE A 97 -0.57 4.25 18.82
N ASP A 98 -1.19 3.17 19.29
CA ASP A 98 -1.86 2.22 18.41
C ASP A 98 -3.38 2.32 18.44
N GLN A 99 -3.99 2.62 19.61
CA GLN A 99 -5.45 2.66 19.73
C GLN A 99 -5.88 3.47 20.95
N ILE A 100 -7.00 4.16 20.82
CA ILE A 100 -7.80 4.68 21.94
C ILE A 100 -9.28 4.67 21.55
N GLY A 101 -10.14 4.22 22.45
CA GLY A 101 -11.56 4.22 22.17
C GLY A 101 -12.42 3.80 23.35
N GLY A 102 -13.73 3.84 23.13
CA GLY A 102 -14.72 3.47 24.13
C GLY A 102 -16.02 2.97 23.52
N VAL A 103 -16.73 2.19 24.30
CA VAL A 103 -18.07 1.72 24.00
C VAL A 103 -19.00 2.16 25.13
N TYR A 104 -20.05 2.87 24.77
CA TYR A 104 -21.17 3.18 25.66
C TYR A 104 -22.28 2.17 25.44
N THR A 105 -22.69 1.49 26.51
CA THR A 105 -23.68 0.40 26.46
C THR A 105 -24.94 0.82 27.21
N THR A 106 -26.08 0.75 26.52
CA THR A 106 -27.38 0.98 27.14
C THR A 106 -28.28 -0.25 26.99
N ARG A 107 -28.98 -0.60 28.06
CA ARG A 107 -29.88 -1.75 28.06
C ARG A 107 -31.25 -1.35 27.51
N THR A 108 -31.74 -2.05 26.50
CA THR A 108 -33.03 -1.79 25.84
C THR A 108 -34.08 -2.85 26.12
N GLY A 109 -33.73 -3.97 26.76
CA GLY A 109 -34.61 -5.07 27.14
C GLY A 109 -33.94 -6.03 28.12
N GLN A 110 -34.60 -7.13 28.47
CA GLN A 110 -34.05 -8.09 29.43
C GLN A 110 -32.68 -8.66 28.95
N LYS A 111 -32.58 -8.98 27.66
CA LYS A 111 -31.38 -9.53 27.01
C LYS A 111 -30.98 -8.72 25.77
N SER A 112 -31.46 -7.49 25.67
CA SER A 112 -31.20 -6.63 24.51
C SER A 112 -30.43 -5.37 24.93
N PHE A 113 -29.51 -4.93 24.05
CA PHE A 113 -28.65 -3.78 24.31
C PHE A 113 -28.47 -2.98 23.03
N LEU A 114 -28.26 -1.70 23.19
CA LEU A 114 -27.81 -0.78 22.16
C LEU A 114 -26.46 -0.21 22.59
N ASN A 115 -25.48 -0.30 21.69
CA ASN A 115 -24.10 0.09 21.94
C ASN A 115 -23.65 1.15 20.94
N PHE A 116 -22.98 2.18 21.42
CA PHE A 116 -22.31 3.20 20.63
C PHE A 116 -20.81 3.08 20.86
N GLY A 117 -20.05 2.98 19.78
CA GLY A 117 -18.60 2.84 19.83
C GLY A 117 -17.90 4.00 19.14
N PHE A 118 -16.79 4.43 19.72
CA PHE A 118 -15.79 5.27 19.05
C PHE A 118 -14.42 4.62 19.24
N ASN A 119 -13.64 4.53 18.17
CA ASN A 119 -12.29 4.00 18.22
C ASN A 119 -11.37 4.73 17.24
N TYR A 120 -10.26 5.25 17.74
CA TYR A 120 -9.11 5.58 16.92
C TYR A 120 -8.15 4.39 16.97
N HIS A 121 -7.66 3.96 15.80
CA HIS A 121 -6.57 3.02 15.73
C HIS A 121 -5.71 3.23 14.48
N LYS A 122 -4.44 2.86 14.56
CA LYS A 122 -3.59 2.79 13.37
C LYS A 122 -3.90 1.53 12.58
N SER A 123 -4.52 1.69 11.42
CA SER A 123 -4.78 0.58 10.50
C SER A 123 -3.56 0.17 9.70
N LYS A 124 -2.56 1.06 9.59
CA LYS A 124 -1.28 0.77 8.95
C LYS A 124 -0.15 1.55 9.60
N ASN A 125 0.99 0.88 9.77
CA ASN A 125 2.24 1.51 10.17
C ASN A 125 3.25 1.34 9.02
N PHE A 126 3.77 2.46 8.49
CA PHE A 126 4.72 2.46 7.39
C PHE A 126 6.17 2.36 7.83
N ASP A 127 6.49 2.41 9.13
CA ASP A 127 7.86 2.34 9.61
C ASP A 127 8.55 1.05 9.17
N TYR A 128 9.40 1.18 8.14
CA TYR A 128 10.03 0.06 7.48
C TYR A 128 11.25 0.52 6.69
N ILE A 129 12.34 -0.26 6.74
CA ILE A 129 13.57 -0.03 6.00
C ILE A 129 13.75 -1.15 4.99
N LEU A 130 14.03 -0.78 3.74
CA LEU A 130 14.35 -1.69 2.64
C LEU A 130 15.78 -1.42 2.16
N ASN A 131 16.63 -2.45 2.20
CA ASN A 131 17.94 -2.43 1.56
C ASN A 131 17.95 -3.54 0.50
N ALA A 132 18.44 -3.23 -0.68
CA ALA A 132 18.62 -4.17 -1.76
C ALA A 132 19.92 -3.88 -2.51
N ALA A 133 20.56 -4.90 -3.06
CA ALA A 133 21.73 -4.76 -3.90
C ALA A 133 21.82 -5.93 -4.89
N GLY A 134 22.31 -5.67 -6.10
CA GLY A 134 22.43 -6.70 -7.11
C GLY A 134 23.36 -6.31 -8.26
N SER A 135 23.68 -7.29 -9.11
CA SER A 135 24.43 -7.09 -10.34
C SER A 135 23.50 -6.67 -11.47
N LEU A 136 23.97 -5.77 -12.34
CA LEU A 136 23.23 -5.28 -13.50
C LEU A 136 23.78 -5.76 -14.85
N ASN A 137 25.04 -6.24 -14.87
CA ASN A 137 25.66 -6.86 -16.06
C ASN A 137 25.53 -6.02 -17.34
N GLY A 138 25.67 -4.70 -17.22
CA GLY A 138 25.57 -3.76 -18.33
C GLY A 138 24.18 -3.18 -18.59
N SER A 139 23.16 -3.60 -17.83
CA SER A 139 21.84 -2.94 -17.77
C SER A 139 21.88 -1.74 -16.82
N SER A 140 20.94 -0.80 -16.94
CA SER A 140 20.86 0.37 -16.06
C SER A 140 19.50 1.07 -16.15
N GLN A 141 19.17 1.87 -15.16
CA GLN A 141 18.00 2.78 -15.24
C GLN A 141 18.19 3.82 -16.34
N ASN A 142 19.42 4.33 -16.50
CA ASN A 142 19.76 5.26 -17.59
C ASN A 142 19.51 4.62 -18.97
N LYS A 143 19.86 3.36 -19.17
CA LYS A 143 19.56 2.63 -20.40
C LYS A 143 18.05 2.50 -20.63
N GLN A 144 17.24 2.33 -19.58
CA GLN A 144 15.78 2.30 -19.72
C GLN A 144 15.24 3.63 -20.25
N SER A 145 15.68 4.77 -19.69
CA SER A 145 15.30 6.10 -20.16
C SER A 145 15.81 6.38 -21.58
N TYR A 146 17.02 5.91 -21.91
CA TYR A 146 17.56 5.97 -23.28
C TYR A 146 16.66 5.23 -24.27
N ILE A 147 16.27 4.00 -23.96
CA ILE A 147 15.36 3.18 -24.78
C ILE A 147 14.05 3.93 -25.01
N LYS A 148 13.47 4.50 -23.96
CA LYS A 148 12.26 5.30 -24.05
C LYS A 148 12.43 6.55 -24.94
N GLY A 149 13.51 7.30 -24.79
CA GLY A 149 13.70 8.58 -25.45
C GLY A 149 14.20 8.50 -26.88
N ILE A 150 15.06 7.52 -27.21
CA ILE A 150 15.67 7.40 -28.53
C ILE A 150 14.90 6.44 -29.43
N LEU A 151 14.38 5.35 -28.85
CA LEU A 151 13.78 4.26 -29.61
C LEU A 151 12.24 4.31 -29.58
N GLY A 152 11.68 5.09 -28.66
CA GLY A 152 10.25 5.26 -28.47
C GLY A 152 9.72 6.65 -28.87
N ASP A 153 10.35 7.30 -29.84
CA ASP A 153 9.95 8.60 -30.34
C ASP A 153 8.51 8.56 -30.93
N GLU A 154 7.80 9.69 -30.84
CA GLU A 154 6.40 9.82 -31.26
C GLU A 154 6.15 9.51 -32.76
N ASN A 155 7.20 9.55 -33.59
CA ASN A 155 7.15 9.25 -35.01
C ASN A 155 7.52 7.80 -35.32
N SER A 156 8.13 7.07 -34.39
CA SER A 156 8.72 5.74 -34.60
C SER A 156 7.97 4.63 -33.86
N GLY A 157 6.89 4.92 -33.15
CA GLY A 157 6.20 3.98 -32.29
C GLY A 157 6.37 4.33 -30.81
N GLY A 158 6.31 3.40 -29.90
CA GLY A 158 6.39 3.65 -28.48
C GLY A 158 6.96 2.47 -27.68
N PHE A 159 7.26 2.73 -26.43
CA PHE A 159 7.52 1.67 -25.47
C PHE A 159 6.18 1.14 -24.92
N PHE A 160 6.02 -0.17 -24.85
CA PHE A 160 4.83 -0.80 -24.27
C PHE A 160 5.17 -2.17 -23.69
N VAL A 161 4.39 -2.62 -22.73
CA VAL A 161 4.48 -3.94 -22.13
C VAL A 161 3.38 -4.82 -22.71
N ARG A 162 3.78 -6.00 -23.21
CA ARG A 162 2.86 -7.04 -23.71
C ARG A 162 3.23 -8.38 -23.11
N LYS A 163 2.29 -9.31 -23.10
CA LYS A 163 2.59 -10.71 -22.80
C LYS A 163 3.29 -11.36 -23.98
N ASP A 164 4.41 -12.02 -23.71
CA ASP A 164 5.09 -12.86 -24.70
C ASP A 164 4.31 -14.17 -24.94
N ASN A 165 4.82 -15.02 -25.84
CA ASN A 165 4.21 -16.31 -26.15
C ASN A 165 4.15 -17.28 -24.96
N ASN A 166 4.85 -16.98 -23.86
CA ASN A 166 4.87 -17.74 -22.61
C ASN A 166 3.96 -17.10 -21.54
N GLY A 167 3.19 -16.05 -21.88
CA GLY A 167 2.32 -15.33 -20.98
C GLY A 167 3.03 -14.38 -20.00
N LYS A 168 4.33 -14.11 -20.19
CA LYS A 168 5.10 -13.18 -19.35
C LYS A 168 5.05 -11.77 -19.91
N ASN A 169 4.91 -10.78 -19.02
CA ASN A 169 4.99 -9.38 -19.40
C ASN A 169 6.43 -9.04 -19.84
N VAL A 170 6.58 -8.50 -21.03
CA VAL A 170 7.85 -8.08 -21.63
C VAL A 170 7.67 -6.70 -22.24
N GLY A 171 8.67 -5.82 -22.02
CA GLY A 171 8.70 -4.52 -22.68
C GLY A 171 9.10 -4.67 -24.16
N TYR A 172 8.39 -3.95 -24.99
CA TYR A 172 8.67 -3.84 -26.43
C TYR A 172 8.80 -2.39 -26.81
N VAL A 173 9.63 -2.16 -27.84
CA VAL A 173 9.67 -0.90 -28.56
C VAL A 173 9.26 -1.18 -29.99
N ASP A 174 8.21 -0.56 -30.46
CA ASP A 174 7.77 -0.64 -31.85
C ASP A 174 8.48 0.46 -32.65
N ALA A 175 9.44 0.07 -33.44
CA ALA A 175 10.20 0.96 -34.30
C ALA A 175 9.52 1.18 -35.68
N THR A 176 8.39 0.56 -35.92
CA THR A 176 7.60 0.76 -37.14
C THR A 176 6.65 1.94 -36.95
N PRO A 177 6.67 2.95 -37.84
CA PRO A 177 5.69 4.03 -37.76
C PRO A 177 4.28 3.43 -37.88
N PRO A 178 3.32 3.85 -37.04
CA PRO A 178 1.96 3.34 -37.13
C PRO A 178 1.37 3.70 -38.49
N LEU A 179 0.74 2.72 -39.13
CA LEU A 179 -0.04 2.96 -40.34
C LEU A 179 -1.09 4.03 -40.08
N PRO A 180 -1.36 4.93 -41.05
CA PRO A 180 -2.16 6.17 -40.83
C PRO A 180 -3.64 5.97 -40.45
N SER A 181 -4.12 4.77 -40.23
CA SER A 181 -5.56 4.50 -40.18
C SER A 181 -6.07 3.71 -38.99
N THR A 182 -5.34 3.60 -37.85
CA THR A 182 -5.87 2.81 -36.71
C THR A 182 -5.51 3.37 -35.33
N PRO A 183 -6.32 3.03 -34.32
CA PRO A 183 -6.65 3.90 -33.19
C PRO A 183 -5.49 4.18 -32.25
N PRO A 184 -5.78 4.95 -31.24
CA PRO A 184 -4.99 6.09 -30.82
C PRO A 184 -3.52 5.69 -30.63
N LYS A 185 -2.63 6.53 -31.16
CA LYS A 185 -1.22 6.57 -30.78
C LYS A 185 -1.11 6.26 -29.29
N VAL A 186 -0.49 5.15 -28.91
CA VAL A 186 -0.13 4.93 -27.52
C VAL A 186 0.82 6.06 -27.18
N ALA A 187 0.30 7.09 -26.53
CA ALA A 187 1.08 8.24 -26.16
C ALA A 187 2.18 7.74 -25.23
N TYR A 188 3.41 7.78 -25.73
CA TYR A 188 4.59 7.52 -24.98
C TYR A 188 4.62 8.45 -23.76
N THR A 189 4.70 7.91 -22.55
CA THR A 189 4.72 8.71 -21.34
C THR A 189 6.14 8.87 -20.82
N TRP A 190 6.64 10.10 -20.91
CA TRP A 190 7.92 10.52 -20.33
C TRP A 190 7.72 10.77 -18.83
N SER A 191 8.50 10.11 -17.97
CA SER A 191 8.39 10.25 -16.52
C SER A 191 9.40 11.24 -15.96
N GLN A 192 9.15 11.70 -14.74
CA GLN A 192 10.06 12.63 -14.04
C GLN A 192 11.48 12.06 -13.93
N ILE A 193 11.63 10.76 -13.67
CA ILE A 193 12.96 10.13 -13.60
C ILE A 193 13.63 10.05 -14.97
N ASP A 194 12.87 9.85 -16.05
CA ASP A 194 13.41 9.86 -17.41
C ASP A 194 13.96 11.24 -17.78
N ASP A 195 13.27 12.32 -17.38
CA ASP A 195 13.70 13.70 -17.62
C ASP A 195 15.03 14.00 -16.91
N LEU A 196 15.18 13.51 -15.67
CA LEU A 196 16.43 13.65 -14.94
C LEU A 196 17.59 12.91 -15.62
N TYR A 197 17.37 11.68 -16.07
CA TYR A 197 18.38 10.90 -16.80
C TYR A 197 18.71 11.52 -18.15
N TRP A 198 17.70 11.95 -18.91
CA TRP A 198 17.88 12.62 -20.19
C TRP A 198 18.75 13.87 -20.08
N ASN A 199 18.43 14.71 -19.13
CA ASN A 199 19.14 15.99 -18.94
C ASN A 199 20.54 15.84 -18.31
N SER A 200 20.89 14.68 -17.78
CA SER A 200 22.13 14.46 -17.03
C SER A 200 23.11 13.48 -17.68
N LEU A 201 22.62 12.41 -18.32
CA LEU A 201 23.46 11.30 -18.75
C LEU A 201 23.32 10.92 -20.25
N ILE A 202 22.16 11.14 -20.85
CA ILE A 202 21.88 10.65 -22.21
C ILE A 202 22.50 11.49 -23.32
N PRO A 203 22.46 12.82 -23.33
CA PRO A 203 23.04 13.63 -24.39
C PRO A 203 24.57 13.54 -24.40
N GLY A 204 25.12 13.00 -25.46
CA GLY A 204 26.57 13.04 -25.72
C GLY A 204 27.07 14.41 -26.09
N SER A 205 28.38 14.66 -25.96
CA SER A 205 29.05 15.95 -26.22
C SER A 205 29.04 16.40 -27.68
N THR A 206 28.66 15.52 -28.61
CA THR A 206 28.76 15.74 -30.08
C THR A 206 27.46 15.48 -30.84
N GLY A 207 26.29 15.58 -30.14
CA GLY A 207 24.99 15.29 -30.75
C GLY A 207 24.69 13.80 -30.91
N THR A 208 25.56 12.92 -30.44
CA THR A 208 25.29 11.49 -30.28
C THR A 208 24.70 11.24 -28.90
N TYR A 209 23.72 10.35 -28.85
CA TYR A 209 23.11 9.95 -27.59
C TYR A 209 23.74 8.63 -27.15
N ASN A 210 24.05 8.52 -25.87
CA ASN A 210 24.61 7.32 -25.26
C ASN A 210 23.98 7.06 -23.90
N TYR A 211 24.07 5.80 -23.47
CA TYR A 211 23.71 5.41 -22.12
C TYR A 211 24.91 4.78 -21.41
N GLU A 212 24.90 4.84 -20.09
CA GLU A 212 25.92 4.22 -19.25
C GLU A 212 25.52 2.79 -18.89
N LYS A 213 26.51 1.89 -18.94
CA LYS A 213 26.37 0.48 -18.54
C LYS A 213 26.76 0.32 -17.08
N ALA A 214 25.84 -0.18 -16.27
CA ALA A 214 26.10 -0.41 -14.86
C ALA A 214 26.56 -1.84 -14.56
N THR A 215 27.45 -1.98 -13.60
CA THR A 215 27.93 -3.27 -13.08
C THR A 215 27.01 -3.81 -11.99
N GLY A 216 26.46 -2.91 -11.16
CA GLY A 216 25.58 -3.26 -10.06
C GLY A 216 24.91 -2.05 -9.46
N TYR A 217 23.97 -2.32 -8.56
CA TYR A 217 23.21 -1.28 -7.85
C TYR A 217 23.14 -1.54 -6.35
N THR A 218 22.84 -0.48 -5.59
CA THR A 218 22.40 -0.53 -4.21
C THR A 218 21.18 0.36 -4.02
N LEU A 219 20.23 -0.09 -3.20
CA LEU A 219 19.09 0.70 -2.75
C LEU A 219 19.04 0.72 -1.23
N ASP A 220 18.93 1.90 -0.67
CA ASP A 220 18.57 2.12 0.72
C ASP A 220 17.30 2.97 0.76
N ARG A 221 16.27 2.50 1.45
CA ARG A 221 14.97 3.18 1.54
C ARG A 221 14.39 3.08 2.93
N ALA A 222 13.94 4.21 3.45
CA ALA A 222 13.20 4.32 4.70
C ALA A 222 11.77 4.81 4.44
N HIS A 223 10.80 4.10 4.99
CA HIS A 223 9.40 4.51 5.03
C HIS A 223 9.04 4.88 6.46
N THR A 224 8.21 5.90 6.65
CA THR A 224 7.69 6.32 7.95
C THR A 224 6.26 6.82 7.82
N GLY A 225 5.54 6.84 8.95
CA GLY A 225 4.18 7.34 9.01
C GLY A 225 3.12 6.25 9.20
N TYR A 226 1.87 6.61 8.98
CA TYR A 226 0.74 5.75 9.32
C TYR A 226 -0.52 6.09 8.53
N ILE A 227 -1.50 5.17 8.58
CA ILE A 227 -2.91 5.45 8.31
C ILE A 227 -3.65 5.30 9.64
N GLY A 228 -4.25 6.41 10.13
CA GLY A 228 -5.10 6.42 11.31
C GLY A 228 -6.56 6.28 10.91
N ASN A 229 -7.32 5.44 11.63
CA ASN A 229 -8.76 5.27 11.46
C ASN A 229 -9.49 5.84 12.65
N TYR A 230 -10.55 6.58 12.40
CA TYR A 230 -11.54 7.08 13.37
C TYR A 230 -12.87 6.43 13.06
N ASP A 231 -13.25 5.42 13.84
CA ASP A 231 -14.43 4.61 13.61
C ASP A 231 -15.55 4.99 14.59
N PHE A 232 -16.73 5.25 14.06
CA PHE A 232 -17.97 5.51 14.81
C PHE A 232 -18.95 4.41 14.50
N ALA A 233 -19.40 3.69 15.53
CA ALA A 233 -20.30 2.56 15.36
C ALA A 233 -21.57 2.64 16.19
N VAL A 234 -22.63 2.09 15.62
CA VAL A 234 -23.87 1.75 16.34
C VAL A 234 -24.09 0.25 16.19
N SER A 235 -24.34 -0.45 17.28
CA SER A 235 -24.59 -1.89 17.26
C SER A 235 -25.73 -2.28 18.20
N GLY A 236 -26.67 -3.05 17.68
CA GLY A 236 -27.80 -3.60 18.41
C GLY A 236 -27.60 -5.07 18.74
N ASN A 237 -28.00 -5.45 19.94
CA ASN A 237 -28.14 -6.84 20.38
C ASN A 237 -29.61 -7.15 20.61
N LEU A 238 -30.13 -8.12 19.90
CA LEU A 238 -31.51 -8.59 19.96
C LEU A 238 -31.56 -9.94 20.67
N ASN A 239 -31.98 -9.91 21.94
CA ASN A 239 -32.21 -11.11 22.77
C ASN A 239 -31.02 -12.09 22.86
N ASP A 240 -29.79 -11.58 22.82
CA ASP A 240 -28.56 -12.40 22.78
C ASP A 240 -28.50 -13.45 21.64
N ARG A 241 -29.26 -13.22 20.56
CA ARG A 241 -29.38 -14.12 19.42
C ARG A 241 -28.83 -13.49 18.13
N VAL A 242 -29.19 -12.25 17.88
CA VAL A 242 -28.80 -11.51 16.68
C VAL A 242 -28.16 -10.20 17.10
N TYR A 243 -27.00 -9.96 16.54
CA TYR A 243 -26.25 -8.72 16.73
C TYR A 243 -26.06 -8.08 15.35
N LEU A 244 -26.39 -6.82 15.26
CA LEU A 244 -26.23 -6.03 14.02
C LEU A 244 -25.36 -4.82 14.33
N GLY A 245 -24.55 -4.42 13.40
CA GLY A 245 -23.69 -3.26 13.56
C GLY A 245 -23.43 -2.53 12.27
N LEU A 246 -23.25 -1.22 12.40
CA LEU A 246 -22.85 -0.33 11.32
C LEU A 246 -21.74 0.58 11.84
N THR A 247 -20.68 0.73 11.06
CA THR A 247 -19.57 1.66 11.33
C THR A 247 -19.42 2.63 10.19
N PHE A 248 -19.21 3.90 10.52
CA PHE A 248 -18.66 4.91 9.64
C PHE A 248 -17.21 5.15 10.03
N GLY A 249 -16.28 4.90 9.09
CA GLY A 249 -14.84 5.05 9.28
C GLY A 249 -14.31 6.27 8.53
N MET A 250 -13.51 7.08 9.21
CA MET A 250 -12.72 8.16 8.62
C MET A 250 -11.26 7.80 8.71
N LYS A 251 -10.48 8.07 7.64
CA LYS A 251 -9.06 7.75 7.59
C LYS A 251 -8.24 9.02 7.41
N ASP A 252 -7.10 9.06 8.07
CA ASP A 252 -6.04 10.06 7.92
C ASP A 252 -4.76 9.37 7.45
N VAL A 253 -4.24 9.83 6.31
CA VAL A 253 -3.03 9.27 5.69
C VAL A 253 -1.87 10.22 5.90
N ASN A 254 -0.81 9.73 6.51
CA ASN A 254 0.47 10.43 6.66
C ASN A 254 1.60 9.46 6.33
N TYR A 255 2.08 9.50 5.11
CA TYR A 255 3.19 8.67 4.63
C TYR A 255 4.35 9.53 4.18
N LYS A 256 5.57 9.10 4.52
CA LYS A 256 6.82 9.66 4.03
C LYS A 256 7.75 8.52 3.62
N GLY A 257 8.43 8.70 2.50
CA GLY A 257 9.48 7.83 2.01
C GLY A 257 10.73 8.62 1.67
N TYR A 258 11.90 8.05 1.95
CA TYR A 258 13.18 8.57 1.48
C TYR A 258 14.00 7.40 0.95
N SER A 259 14.58 7.54 -0.24
CA SER A 259 15.42 6.51 -0.83
C SER A 259 16.66 7.06 -1.51
N GLU A 260 17.73 6.28 -1.47
CA GLU A 260 18.94 6.44 -2.28
C GLU A 260 19.14 5.19 -3.12
N TYR A 261 19.09 5.37 -4.44
CA TYR A 261 19.41 4.35 -5.42
C TYR A 261 20.71 4.71 -6.12
N ARG A 262 21.69 3.80 -6.11
CA ARG A 262 23.01 3.99 -6.71
C ARG A 262 23.26 2.94 -7.78
N GLU A 263 23.83 3.36 -8.91
CA GLU A 263 24.43 2.47 -9.89
C GLU A 263 25.91 2.77 -10.04
N ASN A 264 26.73 1.73 -10.13
CA ASN A 264 28.16 1.84 -10.40
C ASN A 264 28.39 1.52 -11.89
N PHE A 265 29.10 2.37 -12.60
CA PHE A 265 29.41 2.21 -14.02
C PHE A 265 30.78 1.55 -14.23
N ASN A 266 30.98 0.99 -15.44
CA ASN A 266 32.24 0.32 -15.79
C ASN A 266 33.46 1.27 -15.82
N ASN A 267 33.25 2.58 -15.97
CA ASN A 267 34.28 3.60 -16.11
C ASN A 267 34.65 4.28 -14.77
N ALA A 268 34.44 3.62 -13.65
CA ALA A 268 34.65 4.13 -12.30
C ALA A 268 33.75 5.32 -11.92
N GLY A 269 32.75 5.66 -12.75
CA GLY A 269 31.69 6.61 -12.45
C GLY A 269 30.47 5.90 -11.84
N GLY A 270 29.45 6.69 -11.58
CA GLY A 270 28.18 6.17 -11.07
C GLY A 270 27.09 7.24 -11.04
N VAL A 271 25.90 6.83 -10.72
CA VAL A 271 24.76 7.69 -10.49
C VAL A 271 24.14 7.42 -9.12
N LEU A 272 23.68 8.49 -8.49
CA LEU A 272 22.90 8.45 -7.26
C LEU A 272 21.58 9.18 -7.52
N VAL A 273 20.47 8.48 -7.34
CA VAL A 273 19.13 9.04 -7.34
C VAL A 273 18.61 9.07 -5.90
N ARG A 274 18.28 10.26 -5.42
CA ARG A 274 17.62 10.50 -4.13
C ARG A 274 16.18 10.87 -4.40
N ASP A 275 15.25 10.18 -3.75
CA ASP A 275 13.82 10.47 -3.86
C ASP A 275 13.21 10.67 -2.47
N GLU A 276 12.60 11.83 -2.27
CA GLU A 276 11.79 12.16 -1.11
C GLU A 276 10.33 12.19 -1.52
N ARG A 277 9.48 11.42 -0.85
CA ARG A 277 8.06 11.35 -1.15
C ARG A 277 7.21 11.54 0.09
N LYS A 278 6.13 12.28 -0.04
CA LYS A 278 5.11 12.46 0.99
C LYS A 278 3.73 12.22 0.38
N VAL A 279 2.87 11.47 1.08
CA VAL A 279 1.45 11.32 0.75
C VAL A 279 0.64 11.66 1.98
N THR A 280 -0.30 12.59 1.82
CA THR A 280 -1.24 13.00 2.88
C THR A 280 -2.64 13.11 2.33
N GLY A 281 -3.62 13.08 3.20
CA GLY A 281 -5.02 13.27 2.87
C GLY A 281 -5.92 12.39 3.71
N SER A 282 -7.16 12.27 3.28
CA SER A 282 -8.19 11.57 4.05
C SER A 282 -9.01 10.63 3.18
N GLY A 283 -9.78 9.80 3.83
CA GLY A 283 -10.75 8.93 3.19
C GLY A 283 -11.86 8.53 4.15
N PHE A 284 -12.87 7.89 3.61
CA PHE A 284 -13.95 7.35 4.44
C PHE A 284 -14.43 6.01 3.88
N ASP A 285 -14.99 5.20 4.75
CA ASP A 285 -15.63 3.92 4.40
C ASP A 285 -16.80 3.61 5.33
N ILE A 286 -17.60 2.62 4.96
CA ILE A 286 -18.73 2.14 5.73
C ILE A 286 -18.58 0.63 5.88
N THR A 287 -18.79 0.12 7.10
CA THR A 287 -18.78 -1.31 7.40
C THR A 287 -20.09 -1.73 8.02
N ALA A 288 -20.69 -2.78 7.52
CA ALA A 288 -21.89 -3.40 8.09
C ALA A 288 -21.60 -4.84 8.49
N GLY A 289 -22.14 -5.27 9.63
CA GLY A 289 -21.89 -6.60 10.12
C GLY A 289 -23.07 -7.22 10.86
N VAL A 290 -23.08 -8.54 10.88
CA VAL A 290 -24.03 -9.35 11.62
C VAL A 290 -23.32 -10.49 12.35
N ILE A 291 -23.78 -10.80 13.55
CA ILE A 291 -23.44 -12.02 14.29
C ILE A 291 -24.72 -12.70 14.70
N VAL A 292 -24.81 -14.00 14.47
CA VAL A 292 -25.96 -14.81 14.85
C VAL A 292 -25.50 -15.92 15.78
N ARG A 293 -26.29 -16.20 16.79
CA ARG A 293 -26.18 -17.35 17.67
C ARG A 293 -27.31 -18.32 17.32
N PRO A 294 -27.07 -19.34 16.45
CA PRO A 294 -28.14 -20.15 15.86
C PRO A 294 -28.91 -20.98 16.90
N VAL A 295 -28.19 -21.50 17.87
CA VAL A 295 -28.74 -22.36 18.93
C VAL A 295 -28.72 -21.62 20.26
N ALA A 296 -29.86 -21.49 20.95
CA ALA A 296 -29.98 -20.69 22.17
C ALA A 296 -29.09 -21.20 23.32
N GLU A 297 -28.96 -22.49 23.44
CA GLU A 297 -28.22 -23.18 24.48
C GLU A 297 -26.72 -23.26 24.18
N SER A 298 -26.34 -23.08 22.90
CA SER A 298 -24.93 -23.13 22.45
C SER A 298 -24.32 -21.71 22.41
N PRO A 299 -23.11 -21.53 22.90
CA PRO A 299 -22.38 -20.26 22.74
C PRO A 299 -21.79 -20.07 21.34
N PHE A 300 -22.03 -21.00 20.41
CA PHE A 300 -21.55 -20.94 19.04
C PHE A 300 -22.16 -19.74 18.29
N ARG A 301 -21.31 -19.01 17.56
CA ARG A 301 -21.68 -17.81 16.81
C ARG A 301 -21.11 -17.87 15.40
N ILE A 302 -21.91 -17.36 14.47
CA ILE A 302 -21.53 -17.16 13.07
C ILE A 302 -21.60 -15.65 12.82
N GLY A 303 -20.56 -15.09 12.24
CA GLY A 303 -20.51 -13.69 11.85
C GLY A 303 -20.25 -13.51 10.36
N ALA A 304 -20.81 -12.47 9.80
CA ALA A 304 -20.51 -12.00 8.45
C ALA A 304 -20.47 -10.48 8.42
N TYR A 305 -19.64 -9.92 7.56
CA TYR A 305 -19.55 -8.48 7.39
C TYR A 305 -19.08 -8.09 6.00
N VAL A 306 -19.40 -6.88 5.63
CA VAL A 306 -18.97 -6.24 4.39
C VAL A 306 -18.46 -4.84 4.69
N LYS A 307 -17.32 -4.49 4.11
CA LYS A 307 -16.73 -3.16 4.15
C LYS A 307 -16.73 -2.59 2.74
N SER A 308 -17.24 -1.37 2.60
CA SER A 308 -17.20 -0.64 1.33
C SER A 308 -15.76 -0.33 0.91
N PRO A 309 -15.52 0.09 -0.33
CA PRO A 309 -14.29 0.78 -0.65
C PRO A 309 -14.02 1.93 0.33
N THR A 310 -12.76 2.17 0.64
CA THR A 310 -12.37 3.46 1.19
C THR A 310 -12.21 4.43 0.03
N TRP A 311 -12.96 5.52 0.07
CA TRP A 311 -12.87 6.60 -0.90
C TRP A 311 -11.84 7.61 -0.41
N TYR A 312 -10.62 7.50 -0.93
CA TYR A 312 -9.51 8.38 -0.58
C TYR A 312 -9.46 9.59 -1.50
N ASP A 313 -9.15 10.75 -0.88
CA ASP A 313 -8.73 11.99 -1.52
C ASP A 313 -7.37 12.36 -0.95
N LEU A 314 -6.32 12.31 -1.79
CA LEU A 314 -4.94 12.33 -1.36
C LEU A 314 -4.12 13.30 -2.19
N THR A 315 -3.13 13.90 -1.54
CA THR A 315 -2.06 14.68 -2.17
C THR A 315 -0.75 13.91 -2.06
N THR A 316 -0.06 13.72 -3.18
CA THR A 316 1.33 13.25 -3.17
C THR A 316 2.25 14.39 -3.58
N SER A 317 3.41 14.47 -2.93
CA SER A 317 4.49 15.36 -3.33
C SER A 317 5.80 14.60 -3.29
N ASN A 318 6.70 14.91 -4.22
CA ASN A 318 8.04 14.34 -4.26
C ASN A 318 9.08 15.36 -4.67
N VAL A 319 10.31 15.13 -4.25
CA VAL A 319 11.51 15.81 -4.72
C VAL A 319 12.52 14.73 -5.07
N THR A 320 12.90 14.67 -6.33
CA THR A 320 13.86 13.69 -6.84
C THR A 320 15.11 14.42 -7.33
N ARG A 321 16.27 13.94 -6.92
CA ARG A 321 17.57 14.50 -7.28
C ARG A 321 18.44 13.41 -7.86
N LEU A 322 19.09 13.72 -8.99
CA LEU A 322 20.05 12.84 -9.63
C LEU A 322 21.43 13.49 -9.55
N VAL A 323 22.40 12.74 -9.03
CA VAL A 323 23.80 13.14 -8.92
C VAL A 323 24.62 12.18 -9.78
N TYR A 324 25.26 12.71 -10.82
CA TYR A 324 26.21 11.95 -11.63
C TYR A 324 27.62 12.11 -11.05
N VAL A 325 28.23 11.02 -10.65
CA VAL A 325 29.57 10.98 -10.08
C VAL A 325 30.56 10.60 -11.19
N SER A 326 31.28 11.58 -11.71
CA SER A 326 32.35 11.39 -12.70
C SER A 326 33.55 12.24 -12.31
N GLY A 327 34.64 11.62 -11.85
CA GLY A 327 35.84 12.35 -11.41
C GLY A 327 35.58 13.23 -10.20
N THR A 328 35.98 14.50 -10.28
CA THR A 328 35.91 15.47 -9.17
C THR A 328 34.62 16.32 -9.15
N THR A 329 33.80 16.25 -10.17
CA THR A 329 32.56 17.03 -10.28
C THR A 329 31.33 16.11 -10.23
N SER A 330 30.38 16.50 -9.40
CA SER A 330 29.10 15.78 -9.24
C SER A 330 27.96 16.77 -9.51
N PRO A 331 27.60 17.03 -10.77
CA PRO A 331 26.47 17.89 -11.06
C PRO A 331 25.19 17.25 -10.52
N GLU A 332 24.40 18.06 -9.83
CA GLU A 332 23.11 17.66 -9.28
C GLU A 332 21.99 18.32 -10.08
N LYS A 333 21.00 17.51 -10.46
CA LYS A 333 19.75 17.96 -11.06
C LYS A 333 18.60 17.51 -10.18
N GLY A 334 17.59 18.34 -10.01
CA GLY A 334 16.44 18.04 -9.17
C GLY A 334 15.14 18.48 -9.80
N ILE A 335 14.08 17.70 -9.59
CA ILE A 335 12.70 18.00 -9.98
C ILE A 335 11.79 17.70 -8.79
N GLY A 336 10.87 18.62 -8.50
CA GLY A 336 9.83 18.44 -7.49
C GLY A 336 8.45 18.58 -8.10
N ASN A 337 7.52 17.72 -7.70
CA ASN A 337 6.13 17.76 -8.11
C ASN A 337 5.19 17.55 -6.92
N SER A 338 4.00 18.11 -7.02
CA SER A 338 2.91 17.86 -6.08
C SER A 338 1.60 17.81 -6.85
N TYR A 339 0.76 16.82 -6.54
CA TYR A 339 -0.54 16.67 -7.19
C TYR A 339 -1.55 15.92 -6.32
N ASP A 340 -2.82 16.19 -6.55
CA ASP A 340 -3.96 15.55 -5.89
C ASP A 340 -4.47 14.40 -6.74
N PHE A 341 -4.87 13.31 -6.10
CA PHE A 341 -5.45 12.15 -6.76
C PHE A 341 -6.50 11.48 -5.87
N LYS A 342 -7.42 10.76 -6.51
CA LYS A 342 -8.43 9.98 -5.80
C LYS A 342 -8.17 8.48 -6.03
N MET A 343 -8.34 7.70 -4.98
CA MET A 343 -8.18 6.26 -5.02
C MET A 343 -9.31 5.58 -4.24
N TRP A 344 -9.93 4.59 -4.86
CA TRP A 344 -10.92 3.75 -4.20
C TRP A 344 -10.35 2.36 -3.97
N THR A 345 -10.37 1.89 -2.73
CA THR A 345 -9.94 0.51 -2.40
C THR A 345 -11.01 -0.49 -2.84
N PRO A 346 -10.70 -1.80 -2.89
CA PRO A 346 -11.72 -2.80 -3.17
C PRO A 346 -12.70 -2.99 -2.01
N TRP A 347 -13.83 -3.64 -2.28
CA TRP A 347 -14.74 -4.19 -1.27
C TRP A 347 -14.04 -5.30 -0.50
N LYS A 348 -14.30 -5.36 0.83
CA LYS A 348 -13.86 -6.45 1.70
C LYS A 348 -15.06 -7.23 2.21
N PHE A 349 -14.98 -8.54 2.16
CA PHE A 349 -15.99 -9.46 2.68
C PHE A 349 -15.37 -10.34 3.74
N GLY A 350 -16.07 -10.54 4.86
CA GLY A 350 -15.60 -11.37 5.95
C GLY A 350 -16.65 -12.35 6.43
N PHE A 351 -16.21 -13.55 6.76
CA PHE A 351 -16.99 -14.61 7.41
C PHE A 351 -16.24 -15.09 8.64
N SER A 352 -16.94 -15.28 9.76
CA SER A 352 -16.29 -15.61 11.02
C SER A 352 -17.11 -16.62 11.84
N LEU A 353 -16.38 -17.42 12.62
CA LEU A 353 -16.90 -18.38 13.57
C LEU A 353 -16.34 -18.09 14.95
N GLY A 354 -17.16 -18.18 15.97
CA GLY A 354 -16.77 -18.01 17.36
C GLY A 354 -17.44 -19.05 18.25
N HIS A 355 -16.67 -19.64 19.16
CA HIS A 355 -17.19 -20.59 20.12
C HIS A 355 -16.52 -20.45 21.48
N THR A 356 -17.26 -20.67 22.56
CA THR A 356 -16.69 -20.73 23.90
C THR A 356 -16.97 -22.10 24.52
N ILE A 357 -15.96 -22.67 25.19
CA ILE A 357 -16.06 -23.94 25.88
C ILE A 357 -16.01 -23.67 27.39
N GLY A 358 -17.13 -23.86 28.05
CA GLY A 358 -17.29 -23.41 29.42
C GLY A 358 -17.03 -21.92 29.58
N ASN A 359 -16.37 -21.54 30.69
CA ASN A 359 -15.95 -20.16 30.97
C ASN A 359 -14.46 -19.92 30.69
N ASN A 360 -13.77 -20.93 30.23
CA ASN A 360 -12.30 -20.97 30.22
C ASN A 360 -11.68 -20.83 28.84
N ILE A 361 -12.34 -21.30 27.78
CA ILE A 361 -11.76 -21.31 26.44
C ILE A 361 -12.66 -20.53 25.49
N ALA A 362 -12.07 -19.67 24.65
CA ALA A 362 -12.73 -19.05 23.51
C ALA A 362 -11.91 -19.33 22.24
N LEU A 363 -12.62 -19.73 21.18
CA LEU A 363 -12.06 -20.06 19.87
C LEU A 363 -12.64 -19.12 18.82
N GLY A 364 -11.79 -18.52 18.01
CA GLY A 364 -12.18 -17.66 16.90
C GLY A 364 -11.51 -18.10 15.60
N ALA A 365 -12.27 -18.02 14.51
CA ALA A 365 -11.76 -18.18 13.16
C ALA A 365 -12.44 -17.15 12.25
N THR A 366 -11.66 -16.50 11.36
CA THR A 366 -12.18 -15.53 10.40
C THR A 366 -11.50 -15.73 9.06
N TYR A 367 -12.29 -15.68 8.00
CA TYR A 367 -11.85 -15.62 6.63
C TYR A 367 -12.30 -14.30 6.01
N GLU A 368 -11.36 -13.59 5.37
CA GLU A 368 -11.63 -12.35 4.63
C GLU A 368 -11.18 -12.50 3.18
N TYR A 369 -11.90 -11.83 2.29
CA TYR A 369 -11.53 -11.71 0.89
C TYR A 369 -11.61 -10.27 0.41
N GLU A 370 -10.57 -9.84 -0.30
CA GLU A 370 -10.43 -8.49 -0.85
C GLU A 370 -9.69 -8.57 -2.21
N ASN A 371 -10.29 -8.06 -3.28
CA ASN A 371 -9.66 -8.15 -4.60
C ASN A 371 -8.92 -6.87 -4.97
N TYR A 372 -7.61 -6.83 -4.73
CA TYR A 372 -6.76 -5.67 -5.01
C TYR A 372 -6.67 -5.30 -6.50
N ALA A 373 -6.98 -6.22 -7.43
CA ALA A 373 -7.14 -5.91 -8.85
C ALA A 373 -8.27 -4.89 -9.13
N ASN A 374 -9.17 -4.67 -8.16
CA ASN A 374 -10.27 -3.72 -8.24
C ASN A 374 -9.94 -2.35 -7.58
N ILE A 375 -8.70 -2.09 -7.19
CA ILE A 375 -8.29 -0.73 -6.83
C ILE A 375 -8.56 0.17 -8.03
N ASN A 376 -9.26 1.29 -7.78
CA ASN A 376 -9.64 2.23 -8.82
C ASN A 376 -8.86 3.54 -8.63
N SER A 377 -7.85 3.73 -9.46
CA SER A 377 -7.12 4.99 -9.59
C SER A 377 -7.97 5.96 -10.39
N ARG A 378 -8.10 7.18 -9.90
CA ARG A 378 -8.95 8.20 -10.52
C ARG A 378 -8.18 9.48 -10.74
N VAL A 379 -8.46 10.10 -11.87
CA VAL A 379 -7.89 11.39 -12.26
C VAL A 379 -8.91 12.50 -12.02
N ASN A 380 -8.46 13.64 -11.55
CA ASN A 380 -9.29 14.83 -11.45
C ASN A 380 -9.73 15.26 -12.86
N ASN A 381 -11.01 15.52 -13.05
CA ASN A 381 -11.61 15.92 -14.32
C ASN A 381 -12.28 17.29 -14.21
N GLY A 382 -11.68 18.20 -13.43
CA GLY A 382 -12.28 19.49 -13.12
C GLY A 382 -13.44 19.37 -12.14
N GLY A 383 -14.48 20.13 -12.35
CA GLY A 383 -15.65 20.15 -11.47
C GLY A 383 -16.65 21.19 -11.96
N TYR A 384 -17.64 21.43 -11.14
CA TYR A 384 -18.60 22.52 -11.37
C TYR A 384 -18.79 23.33 -10.08
N TYR A 385 -19.04 24.62 -10.26
CA TYR A 385 -19.39 25.52 -9.18
C TYR A 385 -20.90 25.56 -9.02
N ASP A 386 -21.39 25.21 -7.83
CA ASP A 386 -22.79 25.33 -7.48
C ASP A 386 -23.05 26.72 -6.90
N TYR A 387 -23.64 27.57 -7.70
CA TYR A 387 -23.95 28.96 -7.29
C TYR A 387 -25.01 29.07 -6.18
N TYR A 388 -25.81 28.03 -5.97
CA TYR A 388 -26.83 28.03 -4.95
C TYR A 388 -26.24 27.77 -3.55
N TYR A 389 -25.25 26.85 -3.48
CA TYR A 389 -24.53 26.51 -2.24
C TYR A 389 -23.21 27.25 -2.09
N ASP A 390 -22.82 28.10 -3.03
CA ASP A 390 -21.53 28.81 -3.08
C ASP A 390 -20.33 27.84 -2.91
N GLN A 391 -20.40 26.68 -3.58
CA GLN A 391 -19.46 25.58 -3.41
C GLN A 391 -19.00 25.00 -4.74
N TYR A 392 -17.69 24.75 -4.84
CA TYR A 392 -17.10 24.03 -5.96
C TYR A 392 -17.09 22.52 -5.67
N TYR A 393 -17.67 21.74 -6.59
CA TYR A 393 -17.69 20.28 -6.54
C TYR A 393 -16.67 19.72 -7.54
N GLU A 394 -15.63 19.09 -7.02
CA GLU A 394 -14.65 18.40 -7.87
C GLU A 394 -15.23 17.14 -8.50
N SER A 395 -14.87 16.91 -9.76
CA SER A 395 -15.21 15.70 -10.52
C SER A 395 -13.96 14.85 -10.76
N SER A 396 -14.10 13.54 -10.77
CA SER A 396 -13.02 12.61 -11.11
C SER A 396 -13.52 11.48 -12.00
N ILE A 397 -12.66 11.04 -12.91
CA ILE A 397 -12.92 9.89 -13.80
C ILE A 397 -11.89 8.78 -13.53
N PRO A 398 -12.24 7.49 -13.79
CA PRO A 398 -11.27 6.40 -13.68
C PRO A 398 -10.10 6.58 -14.66
N ASP A 399 -8.89 6.39 -14.18
CA ASP A 399 -7.72 6.22 -15.04
C ASP A 399 -7.75 4.81 -15.66
N LYS A 400 -8.25 4.73 -16.89
CA LYS A 400 -8.49 3.44 -17.56
C LYS A 400 -7.23 2.63 -17.76
N ASN A 401 -6.13 3.28 -18.15
CA ASN A 401 -4.86 2.61 -18.42
C ASN A 401 -4.21 2.11 -17.13
N MET A 402 -4.15 2.95 -16.09
CA MET A 402 -3.64 2.55 -14.78
C MET A 402 -4.49 1.45 -14.15
N ASN A 403 -5.81 1.50 -14.30
CA ASN A 403 -6.70 0.46 -13.78
C ASN A 403 -6.59 -0.85 -14.56
N ALA A 404 -6.30 -0.81 -15.86
CA ALA A 404 -5.99 -2.02 -16.63
C ALA A 404 -4.68 -2.65 -16.15
N HIS A 405 -3.62 -1.86 -15.99
CA HIS A 405 -2.35 -2.31 -15.43
C HIS A 405 -2.51 -2.87 -14.01
N THR A 406 -3.32 -2.22 -13.17
CA THR A 406 -3.64 -2.70 -11.81
C THR A 406 -4.24 -4.11 -11.83
N LYS A 407 -5.13 -4.41 -12.79
CA LYS A 407 -5.72 -5.75 -12.96
C LYS A 407 -4.73 -6.81 -13.41
N GLU A 408 -3.67 -6.43 -14.09
CA GLU A 408 -2.61 -7.35 -14.53
C GLU A 408 -1.60 -7.63 -13.42
N VAL A 409 -1.30 -6.63 -12.59
CA VAL A 409 -0.26 -6.69 -11.56
C VAL A 409 -0.78 -7.19 -10.22
N LEU A 410 -2.04 -6.86 -9.87
CA LEU A 410 -2.63 -7.20 -8.59
C LEU A 410 -3.69 -8.29 -8.71
N LYS A 411 -3.92 -9.02 -7.62
CA LYS A 411 -4.87 -10.14 -7.55
C LYS A 411 -5.72 -10.11 -6.28
N GLY A 412 -6.68 -11.02 -6.20
CA GLY A 412 -7.47 -11.27 -5.00
C GLY A 412 -6.62 -11.80 -3.85
N VAL A 413 -6.90 -11.31 -2.65
CA VAL A 413 -6.21 -11.68 -1.41
C VAL A 413 -7.19 -12.33 -0.45
N SER A 414 -6.84 -13.53 0.00
CA SER A 414 -7.50 -14.22 1.11
C SER A 414 -6.72 -13.98 2.39
N THR A 415 -7.43 -13.65 3.48
CA THR A 415 -6.88 -13.55 4.82
C THR A 415 -7.54 -14.58 5.73
N LEU A 416 -6.72 -15.35 6.44
CA LEU A 416 -7.17 -16.31 7.44
C LEU A 416 -6.66 -15.90 8.82
N LYS A 417 -7.58 -15.80 9.78
CA LYS A 417 -7.27 -15.48 11.18
C LYS A 417 -7.77 -16.60 12.07
N LEU A 418 -6.91 -17.08 12.95
CA LEU A 418 -7.21 -18.11 13.93
C LEU A 418 -6.76 -17.64 15.31
N GLY A 419 -7.57 -17.89 16.34
CA GLY A 419 -7.25 -17.45 17.69
C GLY A 419 -7.86 -18.33 18.77
N VAL A 420 -7.12 -18.47 19.86
CA VAL A 420 -7.54 -19.13 21.08
C VAL A 420 -7.23 -18.26 22.29
N GLU A 421 -8.21 -18.12 23.18
CA GLU A 421 -8.05 -17.53 24.51
C GLU A 421 -8.34 -18.63 25.56
N TYR A 422 -7.41 -18.83 26.48
CA TYR A 422 -7.54 -19.76 27.61
C TYR A 422 -7.44 -19.01 28.94
N LYS A 423 -8.42 -19.19 29.80
CA LYS A 423 -8.45 -18.62 31.15
C LYS A 423 -8.23 -19.72 32.18
N PRO A 424 -6.98 -19.94 32.63
CA PRO A 424 -6.67 -20.90 33.68
C PRO A 424 -7.36 -20.56 35.00
N VAL A 425 -7.47 -19.27 35.27
CA VAL A 425 -8.21 -18.68 36.39
C VAL A 425 -9.03 -17.47 35.92
N SER A 426 -10.00 -17.04 36.68
CA SER A 426 -10.97 -16.03 36.24
C SER A 426 -10.37 -14.68 35.87
N ASN A 427 -9.22 -14.34 36.42
CA ASN A 427 -8.55 -13.04 36.23
C ASN A 427 -7.33 -13.07 35.31
N VAL A 428 -6.93 -14.24 34.81
CA VAL A 428 -5.80 -14.41 33.87
C VAL A 428 -6.26 -15.00 32.56
N ALA A 429 -5.85 -14.43 31.46
CA ALA A 429 -6.10 -14.95 30.12
C ALA A 429 -4.78 -15.13 29.35
N LEU A 430 -4.59 -16.28 28.76
CA LEU A 430 -3.50 -16.61 27.84
C LEU A 430 -4.08 -16.69 26.43
N ARG A 431 -3.39 -16.15 25.44
CA ARG A 431 -3.86 -16.07 24.05
C ARG A 431 -2.79 -16.51 23.08
N MET A 432 -3.22 -17.14 22.02
CA MET A 432 -2.40 -17.48 20.88
C MET A 432 -3.20 -17.24 19.62
N GLY A 433 -2.55 -16.72 18.59
CA GLY A 433 -3.19 -16.49 17.30
C GLY A 433 -2.26 -16.68 16.12
N TYR A 434 -2.87 -16.91 14.99
CA TYR A 434 -2.22 -16.95 13.68
C TYR A 434 -3.04 -16.12 12.69
N ASN A 435 -2.34 -15.31 11.89
CA ASN A 435 -2.93 -14.48 10.85
C ASN A 435 -2.11 -14.64 9.57
N TYR A 436 -2.76 -15.13 8.52
CA TYR A 436 -2.21 -15.29 7.19
C TYR A 436 -2.87 -14.29 6.25
N VAL A 437 -2.08 -13.57 5.46
CA VAL A 437 -2.54 -12.69 4.38
C VAL A 437 -1.87 -13.10 3.09
N GLY A 438 -2.64 -13.49 2.09
CA GLY A 438 -2.14 -13.90 0.77
C GLY A 438 -1.38 -12.80 0.05
N ALA A 439 -0.52 -13.18 -0.90
CA ALA A 439 0.20 -12.25 -1.75
C ALA A 439 -0.76 -11.48 -2.66
N LYS A 440 -0.60 -10.16 -2.73
CA LYS A 440 -1.43 -9.29 -3.58
C LYS A 440 -0.90 -9.10 -4.99
N TYR A 441 0.39 -9.34 -5.22
CA TYR A 441 1.03 -9.16 -6.52
C TYR A 441 0.99 -10.46 -7.33
N ALA A 442 0.79 -10.35 -8.64
CA ALA A 442 0.98 -11.43 -9.58
C ALA A 442 2.48 -11.82 -9.62
N ASN A 443 2.78 -13.08 -9.93
CA ASN A 443 4.16 -13.58 -9.90
C ASN A 443 5.06 -12.91 -10.95
N ASP A 444 4.45 -12.50 -12.06
CA ASP A 444 5.07 -11.82 -13.20
C ASP A 444 4.73 -10.32 -13.25
N GLY A 445 4.13 -9.78 -12.16
CA GLY A 445 3.80 -8.37 -12.07
C GLY A 445 5.05 -7.52 -12.19
N GLN A 446 4.99 -6.49 -13.02
CA GLN A 446 6.04 -5.50 -13.17
C GLN A 446 5.44 -4.11 -13.38
N LYS A 447 6.21 -3.09 -13.02
CA LYS A 447 5.87 -1.70 -13.30
C LYS A 447 5.93 -1.47 -14.81
N ASP A 448 4.97 -0.74 -15.37
CA ASP A 448 5.02 -0.35 -16.77
C ASP A 448 5.51 1.11 -16.88
N PRO A 449 6.78 1.31 -17.28
CA PRO A 449 7.36 2.65 -17.37
C PRO A 449 6.85 3.45 -18.57
N GLY A 450 6.18 2.80 -19.54
CA GLY A 450 5.63 3.42 -20.75
C GLY A 450 4.13 3.63 -20.73
N LEU A 451 3.46 3.27 -19.62
CA LEU A 451 2.01 3.36 -19.51
C LEU A 451 1.52 4.79 -19.69
N ALA A 452 0.60 5.01 -20.63
CA ALA A 452 -0.01 6.31 -20.86
C ALA A 452 -0.97 6.67 -19.71
N SER A 453 -0.41 7.19 -18.64
CA SER A 453 -1.09 7.62 -17.42
C SER A 453 -0.29 8.72 -16.75
N LEU A 454 -0.98 9.62 -16.08
CA LEU A 454 -0.34 10.68 -15.30
C LEU A 454 0.44 10.15 -14.10
N GLY A 455 0.01 9.01 -13.51
CA GLY A 455 0.78 8.32 -12.48
C GLY A 455 2.17 7.93 -12.97
N THR A 456 2.30 7.54 -14.24
CA THR A 456 3.59 7.27 -14.89
C THR A 456 4.37 8.55 -15.15
N THR A 457 3.72 9.62 -15.62
CA THR A 457 4.37 10.92 -15.87
C THR A 457 5.06 11.47 -14.60
N TYR A 458 4.42 11.35 -13.45
CA TYR A 458 4.98 11.81 -12.18
C TYR A 458 5.82 10.75 -11.44
N SER A 459 6.10 9.61 -12.08
CA SER A 459 6.93 8.59 -11.46
C SER A 459 8.37 9.06 -11.29
N SER A 460 8.83 9.06 -10.05
CA SER A 460 10.17 9.52 -9.65
C SER A 460 11.17 8.39 -9.48
N THR A 461 10.70 7.12 -9.51
CA THR A 461 11.52 5.92 -9.38
C THR A 461 11.08 4.85 -10.39
N THR A 462 12.01 4.02 -10.84
CA THR A 462 11.74 2.93 -11.78
C THR A 462 11.52 1.59 -11.09
N ASP A 463 11.98 1.47 -9.85
CA ASP A 463 11.97 0.23 -9.07
C ASP A 463 10.59 -0.15 -8.54
N TYR A 464 10.43 -1.43 -8.23
CA TYR A 464 9.22 -1.98 -7.60
C TYR A 464 9.56 -3.23 -6.78
N THR A 465 8.63 -3.64 -5.91
CA THR A 465 8.76 -4.86 -5.11
C THR A 465 7.47 -5.66 -5.14
N ASN A 466 7.54 -6.90 -5.59
CA ASN A 466 6.45 -7.87 -5.49
C ASN A 466 6.55 -8.57 -4.13
N TRP A 467 5.77 -8.07 -3.17
CA TRP A 467 5.69 -8.67 -1.85
C TRP A 467 4.83 -9.92 -1.87
N GLY A 468 5.34 -11.00 -1.28
CA GLY A 468 4.64 -12.26 -1.06
C GLY A 468 3.62 -12.18 0.07
N GLU A 469 3.19 -13.35 0.52
CA GLU A 469 2.28 -13.52 1.64
C GLU A 469 2.88 -13.04 2.96
N ILE A 470 2.00 -12.69 3.90
CA ILE A 470 2.38 -12.32 5.27
C ILE A 470 1.91 -13.41 6.23
N ASN A 471 2.84 -13.92 7.04
CA ASN A 471 2.56 -14.84 8.12
C ASN A 471 2.78 -14.11 9.45
N ARG A 472 1.76 -14.06 10.33
CA ARG A 472 1.84 -13.44 11.64
C ARG A 472 1.52 -14.47 12.72
N PHE A 473 2.40 -14.58 13.71
CA PHE A 473 2.21 -15.38 14.92
C PHE A 473 2.06 -14.44 16.10
N THR A 474 1.06 -14.68 16.94
CA THR A 474 0.75 -13.78 18.05
C THR A 474 0.61 -14.56 19.36
N LEU A 475 1.07 -13.94 20.44
CA LEU A 475 0.89 -14.40 21.81
C LEU A 475 0.32 -13.24 22.64
N GLY A 476 -0.46 -13.57 23.66
CA GLY A 476 -1.04 -12.55 24.53
C GLY A 476 -1.25 -13.04 25.96
N VAL A 477 -1.12 -12.10 26.90
CA VAL A 477 -1.45 -12.32 28.31
C VAL A 477 -2.36 -11.17 28.77
N GLY A 478 -3.44 -11.50 29.42
CA GLY A 478 -4.35 -10.54 30.02
C GLY A 478 -4.51 -10.76 31.50
N TYR A 479 -4.58 -9.66 32.25
CA TYR A 479 -4.83 -9.67 33.69
C TYR A 479 -5.96 -8.69 34.03
N GLN A 480 -6.98 -9.19 34.74
CA GLN A 480 -8.12 -8.40 35.17
C GLN A 480 -8.08 -8.16 36.69
N VAL A 481 -8.13 -6.87 37.08
CA VAL A 481 -8.21 -6.46 38.48
C VAL A 481 -9.45 -5.60 38.64
N LYS A 482 -10.48 -6.14 39.31
CA LYS A 482 -11.77 -5.44 39.49
C LYS A 482 -12.32 -4.97 38.14
N LYS A 483 -12.34 -3.66 37.90
CA LYS A 483 -12.81 -3.02 36.66
C LYS A 483 -11.71 -2.73 35.64
N PHE A 484 -10.45 -2.93 35.99
CA PHE A 484 -9.30 -2.71 35.12
C PHE A 484 -8.87 -3.98 34.40
N ASN A 485 -8.53 -3.86 33.13
CA ASN A 485 -7.88 -4.89 32.32
C ASN A 485 -6.50 -4.37 31.88
N ILE A 486 -5.50 -5.23 31.98
CA ILE A 486 -4.15 -4.99 31.51
C ILE A 486 -3.82 -6.14 30.57
N ASP A 487 -3.62 -5.86 29.31
CA ASP A 487 -3.33 -6.87 28.29
C ASP A 487 -1.99 -6.55 27.61
N LEU A 488 -1.16 -7.56 27.45
CA LEU A 488 0.09 -7.51 26.71
C LEU A 488 0.03 -8.49 25.56
N ALA A 489 0.45 -8.07 24.36
CA ALA A 489 0.58 -8.95 23.20
C ALA A 489 1.94 -8.80 22.53
N TYR A 490 2.43 -9.90 22.01
CA TYR A 490 3.55 -9.96 21.10
C TYR A 490 3.09 -10.50 19.76
N GLN A 491 3.48 -9.84 18.68
CA GLN A 491 3.25 -10.25 17.30
C GLN A 491 4.58 -10.34 16.57
N TYR A 492 4.81 -11.44 15.87
CA TYR A 492 5.87 -11.58 14.87
C TYR A 492 5.27 -11.69 13.49
N SER A 493 5.71 -10.86 12.55
CA SER A 493 5.26 -10.80 11.17
C SER A 493 6.43 -11.07 10.23
N ALA A 494 6.29 -12.06 9.35
CA ALA A 494 7.29 -12.41 8.34
C ALA A 494 6.71 -12.26 6.94
N GLN A 495 7.43 -11.56 6.07
CA GLN A 495 7.11 -11.38 4.66
C GLN A 495 8.37 -11.43 3.81
N LYS A 496 8.31 -12.14 2.69
CA LYS A 496 9.36 -12.13 1.65
C LYS A 496 8.87 -11.35 0.45
N GLY A 497 9.80 -10.81 -0.33
CA GLY A 497 9.49 -10.08 -1.56
C GLY A 497 10.60 -10.23 -2.58
N SER A 498 10.27 -9.86 -3.81
CA SER A 498 11.17 -9.83 -4.96
C SER A 498 11.28 -8.39 -5.44
N PHE A 499 12.45 -7.78 -5.23
CA PHE A 499 12.75 -6.41 -5.63
C PHE A 499 13.34 -6.39 -7.04
N ALA A 500 12.85 -5.49 -7.90
CA ALA A 500 13.37 -5.19 -9.22
C ALA A 500 13.80 -3.72 -9.30
N PRO A 501 15.03 -3.41 -9.77
CA PRO A 501 15.50 -2.04 -9.89
C PRO A 501 14.81 -1.25 -11.02
N PHE A 502 14.28 -1.95 -12.01
CA PHE A 502 13.48 -1.44 -13.13
C PHE A 502 12.78 -2.60 -13.84
N SER A 503 11.85 -2.26 -14.73
CA SER A 503 11.16 -3.26 -15.56
C SER A 503 12.07 -3.78 -16.66
N ASN A 504 12.08 -5.09 -16.84
CA ASN A 504 12.90 -5.75 -17.85
C ASN A 504 12.38 -5.47 -19.26
N VAL A 505 13.28 -5.11 -20.16
CA VAL A 505 13.02 -4.89 -21.59
C VAL A 505 13.90 -5.83 -22.40
N LYS A 506 13.28 -6.61 -23.29
CA LYS A 506 13.95 -7.68 -24.06
C LYS A 506 13.89 -7.41 -25.55
N ASP A 507 14.97 -7.77 -26.26
CA ASP A 507 15.02 -7.88 -27.72
C ASP A 507 14.56 -6.62 -28.46
N ILE A 508 15.01 -5.45 -27.98
CA ILE A 508 14.74 -4.17 -28.63
C ILE A 508 15.58 -4.10 -29.89
N THR A 509 14.95 -4.01 -31.04
CA THR A 509 15.61 -3.91 -32.32
C THR A 509 15.39 -2.53 -32.93
N TYR A 510 16.46 -1.87 -33.29
CA TYR A 510 16.44 -0.58 -33.99
C TYR A 510 17.52 -0.52 -35.05
N THR A 511 17.41 0.44 -35.97
CA THR A 511 18.38 0.66 -37.06
C THR A 511 19.21 1.89 -36.77
N SER A 512 20.53 1.76 -36.73
CA SER A 512 21.47 2.88 -36.65
C SER A 512 22.29 2.91 -37.94
N GLY A 513 22.02 3.89 -38.79
CA GLY A 513 22.53 3.93 -40.14
C GLY A 513 22.02 2.73 -40.97
N THR A 514 22.91 1.89 -41.42
CA THR A 514 22.60 0.61 -42.14
C THR A 514 22.59 -0.62 -41.25
N THR A 515 22.93 -0.48 -39.97
CA THR A 515 23.11 -1.61 -39.03
C THR A 515 21.87 -1.81 -38.18
N LYS A 516 21.34 -3.03 -38.21
CA LYS A 516 20.28 -3.46 -37.28
C LYS A 516 20.90 -3.87 -35.95
N ILE A 517 20.53 -3.21 -34.88
CA ILE A 517 21.02 -3.45 -33.51
C ILE A 517 19.88 -4.07 -32.71
N THR A 518 20.18 -5.11 -31.94
CA THR A 518 19.25 -5.70 -30.97
C THR A 518 19.85 -5.61 -29.58
N GLU A 519 19.13 -5.02 -28.64
CA GLU A 519 19.57 -4.83 -27.26
C GLU A 519 18.50 -5.24 -26.25
N SER A 520 18.94 -5.55 -25.05
CA SER A 520 18.06 -5.85 -23.91
C SER A 520 18.52 -5.05 -22.69
N ASN A 521 17.58 -4.68 -21.82
CA ASN A 521 17.86 -4.07 -20.53
C ASN A 521 17.18 -4.91 -19.45
N ILE A 522 17.95 -5.87 -18.91
CA ILE A 522 17.44 -6.91 -18.00
C ILE A 522 18.25 -6.91 -16.72
N ALA A 523 17.56 -6.87 -15.59
CA ALA A 523 18.14 -7.06 -14.26
C ALA A 523 17.51 -8.28 -13.59
N SER A 524 18.32 -9.02 -12.84
CA SER A 524 17.80 -10.07 -11.96
C SER A 524 17.13 -9.46 -10.75
N ASN A 525 16.00 -10.03 -10.33
CA ASN A 525 15.35 -9.63 -9.11
C ASN A 525 16.19 -10.00 -7.89
N THR A 526 16.09 -9.21 -6.83
CA THR A 526 16.75 -9.45 -5.55
C THR A 526 15.73 -9.83 -4.49
N ASP A 527 16.00 -10.92 -3.77
CA ASP A 527 15.16 -11.33 -2.64
C ASP A 527 15.30 -10.35 -1.48
N VAL A 528 14.17 -9.87 -0.99
CA VAL A 528 14.07 -8.95 0.13
C VAL A 528 13.12 -9.50 1.20
N LYS A 529 13.27 -8.99 2.43
CA LYS A 529 12.47 -9.41 3.59
C LYS A 529 11.90 -8.21 4.31
N ASN A 530 10.77 -8.44 4.97
CA ASN A 530 10.15 -7.51 5.90
C ASN A 530 9.67 -8.29 7.12
N ASN A 531 10.57 -8.47 8.09
CA ASN A 531 10.31 -9.19 9.33
C ASN A 531 10.19 -8.18 10.47
N ARG A 532 9.00 -8.10 11.07
CA ARG A 532 8.70 -7.15 12.13
C ARG A 532 8.15 -7.84 13.37
N SER A 533 8.57 -7.36 14.53
CA SER A 533 7.98 -7.71 15.83
C SER A 533 7.26 -6.49 16.40
N GLN A 534 6.12 -6.72 17.04
CA GLN A 534 5.39 -5.69 17.79
C GLN A 534 5.11 -6.19 19.19
N LEU A 535 5.45 -5.38 20.17
CA LEU A 535 5.01 -5.54 21.56
C LEU A 535 3.94 -4.49 21.83
N LEU A 536 2.75 -4.89 22.27
CA LEU A 536 1.58 -4.03 22.44
C LEU A 536 1.04 -4.17 23.86
N LEU A 537 0.86 -3.05 24.54
CA LEU A 537 0.23 -2.94 25.86
C LEU A 537 -1.11 -2.24 25.73
N THR A 538 -2.15 -2.81 26.31
CA THR A 538 -3.49 -2.19 26.42
C THR A 538 -3.91 -2.06 27.86
N LEU A 539 -4.39 -0.89 28.21
CA LEU A 539 -5.08 -0.61 29.49
C LEU A 539 -6.56 -0.38 29.20
N GLY A 540 -7.42 -1.11 29.87
CA GLY A 540 -8.87 -1.01 29.75
C GLY A 540 -9.55 -0.75 31.10
N TYR A 541 -10.66 -0.02 31.06
CA TYR A 541 -11.51 0.21 32.23
C TYR A 541 -12.97 -0.03 31.88
N ARG A 542 -13.67 -0.81 32.71
CA ARG A 542 -15.08 -1.15 32.59
C ARG A 542 -15.90 -0.42 33.67
N PHE A 543 -16.94 0.29 33.22
CA PHE A 543 -17.85 1.02 34.11
C PHE A 543 -18.94 0.12 34.69
#